data_791039e6bf0160b727d9cbbd9840b5d3
#
_entry.id   791039e6bf0160b727d9cbbd9840b5d3
#
_cell.length_a   1.000
_cell.length_b   1.000
_cell.length_c   1.000
_cell.angle_alpha   90.00
_cell.angle_beta   90.00
_cell.angle_gamma   90.00
#
_symmetry.space_group_name_H-M   'P 1'
#
loop_
_entity.id
_entity.type
_entity.pdbx_description
1 polymer ?
#
loop_
_entity_poly.entity_id
_entity_poly.type
_entity_poly.pdbx_seq_one_letter_code
_entity_poly.pdbx_strand_id
1 'polypeptide(L)'
;MKNQIIIREAISEADTAAFWEQLHSYHKRDIFPDPEDENLKHFLSDTEYRVQIEHVHNRLQDNCYYLFFQRNGQDIGFALPVIFTSEDGKCFIMEFCVYPEFRGNGTGRACAAVLLDWAKARGARYAELNYGGDERRLQFWRRIGFVENGVDEWGEPLMLLPPAEAVPFTVELLNDPTDWQLLKLENGFKREIGEETLIKFQQKQLQQAVREGRITFFMAKRGYRAVGMCSVAAYYSTFSCSNTGVYEDFYIEPAFRGKGIARMLARAAQNWCRENGITSLTVCCAPCDEAMYQALGFYTSLGATFAHTE
;
A
#
# COMPACT_ATOMS: atom_id res chain seq x y z
N MET A 1 9.82 -32.60 -19.38
CA MET A 1 10.00 -31.14 -19.20
C MET A 1 9.38 -30.27 -20.32
N LYS A 2 8.48 -30.85 -21.11
CA LYS A 2 7.74 -30.10 -22.15
C LYS A 2 6.51 -29.44 -21.48
N ASN A 3 6.42 -28.10 -21.46
CA ASN A 3 5.34 -27.23 -20.99
C ASN A 3 5.63 -26.34 -19.76
N GLN A 4 6.88 -26.29 -19.30
CA GLN A 4 7.24 -25.39 -18.19
C GLN A 4 7.26 -23.94 -18.70
N ILE A 5 6.64 -23.02 -17.95
CA ILE A 5 6.75 -21.58 -18.18
C ILE A 5 8.01 -21.10 -17.43
N ILE A 6 8.82 -20.31 -18.11
CA ILE A 6 10.00 -19.67 -17.53
C ILE A 6 9.92 -18.15 -17.75
N ILE A 7 10.69 -17.40 -16.98
CA ILE A 7 10.89 -15.97 -17.20
C ILE A 7 12.15 -15.76 -18.02
N ARG A 8 12.03 -14.89 -19.02
CA ARG A 8 13.12 -14.34 -19.82
C ARG A 8 13.15 -12.83 -19.64
N GLU A 9 14.26 -12.28 -19.19
CA GLU A 9 14.45 -10.85 -19.11
C GLU A 9 14.80 -10.28 -20.50
N ALA A 10 14.21 -9.11 -20.81
CA ALA A 10 14.58 -8.36 -22.02
C ALA A 10 15.86 -7.58 -21.73
N ILE A 11 16.98 -8.02 -22.28
CA ILE A 11 18.30 -7.44 -22.01
C ILE A 11 18.81 -6.65 -23.22
N SER A 12 18.50 -7.11 -24.44
CA SER A 12 18.95 -6.44 -25.67
C SER A 12 18.02 -5.29 -26.07
N GLU A 13 18.53 -4.35 -26.84
CA GLU A 13 17.70 -3.28 -27.42
C GLU A 13 16.52 -3.82 -28.23
N ALA A 14 16.74 -4.94 -28.97
CA ALA A 14 15.68 -5.59 -29.73
C ALA A 14 14.60 -6.19 -28.81
N ASP A 15 15.01 -6.83 -27.69
CA ASP A 15 14.04 -7.32 -26.68
C ASP A 15 13.26 -6.20 -26.03
N THR A 16 13.92 -5.10 -25.69
CA THR A 16 13.29 -3.91 -25.13
C THR A 16 12.28 -3.29 -26.10
N ALA A 17 12.65 -3.19 -27.38
CA ALA A 17 11.72 -2.71 -28.39
C ALA A 17 10.49 -3.63 -28.54
N ALA A 18 10.71 -4.96 -28.57
CA ALA A 18 9.64 -5.94 -28.61
C ALA A 18 8.74 -5.86 -27.36
N PHE A 19 9.30 -5.63 -26.18
CA PHE A 19 8.54 -5.45 -24.93
C PHE A 19 7.59 -4.24 -25.05
N TRP A 20 8.08 -3.08 -25.48
CA TRP A 20 7.27 -1.89 -25.65
C TRP A 20 6.17 -2.05 -26.72
N GLU A 21 6.45 -2.75 -27.80
CA GLU A 21 5.42 -3.07 -28.80
C GLU A 21 4.29 -3.92 -28.22
N GLN A 22 4.62 -4.95 -27.42
CA GLN A 22 3.65 -5.80 -26.76
C GLN A 22 2.87 -5.05 -25.68
N LEU A 23 3.52 -4.19 -24.92
CA LEU A 23 2.87 -3.36 -23.91
C LEU A 23 1.88 -2.38 -24.55
N HIS A 24 2.25 -1.69 -25.61
CA HIS A 24 1.36 -0.81 -26.37
C HIS A 24 0.15 -1.58 -26.95
N SER A 25 0.39 -2.78 -27.50
CA SER A 25 -0.67 -3.63 -28.01
C SER A 25 -1.65 -4.06 -26.94
N TYR A 26 -1.13 -4.36 -25.74
CA TYR A 26 -1.92 -4.71 -24.56
C TYR A 26 -2.77 -3.54 -24.07
N HIS A 27 -2.18 -2.34 -23.94
CA HIS A 27 -2.92 -1.14 -23.54
C HIS A 27 -4.10 -0.87 -24.48
N LYS A 28 -3.88 -0.89 -25.79
CA LYS A 28 -4.94 -0.68 -26.80
C LYS A 28 -6.06 -1.73 -26.73
N ARG A 29 -5.72 -2.97 -26.45
CA ARG A 29 -6.67 -4.08 -26.53
C ARG A 29 -7.40 -4.35 -25.22
N ASP A 30 -6.67 -4.32 -24.09
CA ASP A 30 -7.16 -4.89 -22.84
C ASP A 30 -7.39 -3.81 -21.74
N ILE A 31 -6.72 -2.66 -21.82
CA ILE A 31 -6.81 -1.62 -20.79
C ILE A 31 -7.70 -0.47 -21.26
N PHE A 32 -7.42 0.07 -22.42
CA PHE A 32 -8.12 1.21 -23.03
C PHE A 32 -8.69 0.80 -24.40
N PRO A 33 -9.75 0.00 -24.44
CA PRO A 33 -10.30 -0.49 -25.72
C PRO A 33 -10.98 0.60 -26.55
N ASP A 34 -11.31 1.74 -25.96
CA ASP A 34 -11.81 2.91 -26.67
C ASP A 34 -10.64 3.69 -27.27
N PRO A 35 -10.52 3.82 -28.60
CA PRO A 35 -9.43 4.55 -29.23
C PRO A 35 -9.44 6.07 -28.96
N GLU A 36 -10.55 6.61 -28.47
CA GLU A 36 -10.68 8.02 -28.11
C GLU A 36 -10.36 8.29 -26.64
N ASP A 37 -10.06 7.26 -25.85
CA ASP A 37 -9.69 7.40 -24.44
C ASP A 37 -8.43 8.28 -24.32
N GLU A 38 -8.53 9.37 -23.55
CA GLU A 38 -7.41 10.30 -23.35
C GLU A 38 -6.24 9.64 -22.64
N ASN A 39 -6.51 8.69 -21.72
CA ASN A 39 -5.46 7.93 -21.05
C ASN A 39 -4.71 7.04 -22.04
N LEU A 40 -5.41 6.43 -23.02
CA LEU A 40 -4.74 5.68 -24.09
C LEU A 40 -3.77 6.58 -24.87
N LYS A 41 -4.18 7.80 -25.20
CA LYS A 41 -3.32 8.77 -25.90
C LYS A 41 -2.10 9.10 -25.03
N HIS A 42 -2.27 9.30 -23.74
CA HIS A 42 -1.17 9.51 -22.80
C HIS A 42 -0.19 8.33 -22.77
N PHE A 43 -0.67 7.10 -22.62
CA PHE A 43 0.19 5.90 -22.58
C PHE A 43 0.83 5.54 -23.92
N LEU A 44 0.24 5.88 -25.05
CA LEU A 44 0.76 5.52 -26.36
C LEU A 44 1.59 6.60 -27.04
N SER A 45 1.19 7.87 -26.89
CA SER A 45 1.88 8.98 -27.54
C SER A 45 3.09 9.42 -26.76
N ASP A 46 3.27 8.91 -25.52
CA ASP A 46 4.05 9.62 -24.59
C ASP A 46 5.39 9.01 -24.29
N THR A 47 6.32 9.75 -24.78
CA THR A 47 7.65 9.82 -24.21
C THR A 47 7.61 9.91 -22.69
N GLU A 48 6.58 10.49 -22.06
CA GLU A 48 6.54 10.69 -20.61
C GLU A 48 6.40 9.39 -19.83
N TYR A 49 5.38 8.54 -20.10
CA TYR A 49 5.25 7.24 -19.44
C TYR A 49 6.47 6.36 -19.68
N ARG A 50 6.91 6.27 -20.93
CA ARG A 50 8.09 5.49 -21.29
C ARG A 50 9.35 6.02 -20.60
N VAL A 51 9.57 7.32 -20.58
CA VAL A 51 10.71 7.95 -19.90
C VAL A 51 10.69 7.68 -18.40
N GLN A 52 9.51 7.73 -17.76
CA GLN A 52 9.39 7.38 -16.34
C GLN A 52 9.75 5.93 -16.08
N ILE A 53 9.24 4.99 -16.86
CA ILE A 53 9.55 3.56 -16.73
C ILE A 53 11.04 3.29 -17.00
N GLU A 54 11.61 3.88 -18.04
CA GLU A 54 13.05 3.76 -18.36
C GLU A 54 13.91 4.36 -17.23
N HIS A 55 13.47 5.47 -16.62
CA HIS A 55 14.14 6.02 -15.44
C HIS A 55 14.12 5.04 -14.25
N VAL A 56 12.97 4.40 -13.97
CA VAL A 56 12.87 3.37 -12.92
C VAL A 56 13.71 2.15 -13.26
N HIS A 57 13.73 1.73 -14.54
CA HIS A 57 14.52 0.58 -14.99
C HIS A 57 16.03 0.79 -14.80
N ASN A 58 16.50 2.01 -14.99
CA ASN A 58 17.92 2.36 -14.90
C ASN A 58 18.39 2.77 -13.49
N ARG A 59 17.55 2.64 -12.46
CA ARG A 59 17.96 2.89 -11.06
C ARG A 59 19.01 1.87 -10.62
N LEU A 60 19.85 2.26 -9.68
CA LEU A 60 20.80 1.34 -9.03
C LEU A 60 20.11 0.36 -8.07
N GLN A 61 18.98 0.79 -7.50
CA GLN A 61 18.12 0.01 -6.60
C GLN A 61 16.65 0.29 -6.95
N ASP A 62 15.77 -0.60 -6.54
CA ASP A 62 14.32 -0.45 -6.73
C ASP A 62 13.95 -0.23 -8.19
N ASN A 63 14.54 -1.02 -9.04
CA ASN A 63 14.34 -0.94 -10.47
C ASN A 63 13.20 -1.84 -10.96
N CYS A 64 12.64 -1.49 -12.11
CA CYS A 64 11.70 -2.35 -12.81
C CYS A 64 12.40 -3.27 -13.80
N TYR A 65 11.70 -4.32 -14.18
CA TYR A 65 12.21 -5.36 -15.06
C TYR A 65 11.25 -5.60 -16.22
N TYR A 66 11.79 -5.67 -17.44
CA TYR A 66 11.05 -6.07 -18.64
C TYR A 66 11.12 -7.58 -18.78
N LEU A 67 10.02 -8.27 -18.49
CA LEU A 67 9.98 -9.73 -18.43
C LEU A 67 9.04 -10.31 -19.48
N PHE A 68 9.48 -11.37 -20.15
CA PHE A 68 8.62 -12.23 -20.95
C PHE A 68 8.37 -13.56 -20.25
N PHE A 69 7.13 -14.04 -20.31
CA PHE A 69 6.78 -15.42 -20.00
C PHE A 69 7.03 -16.27 -21.24
N GLN A 70 7.90 -17.25 -21.12
CA GLN A 70 8.26 -18.10 -22.24
C GLN A 70 7.86 -19.56 -22.00
N ARG A 71 7.29 -20.19 -23.01
CA ARG A 71 6.94 -21.62 -23.01
C ARG A 71 7.39 -22.26 -24.31
N ASN A 72 8.23 -23.33 -24.23
CA ASN A 72 8.82 -24.02 -25.39
C ASN A 72 9.56 -23.07 -26.38
N GLY A 73 10.24 -22.06 -25.86
CA GLY A 73 10.96 -21.07 -26.67
C GLY A 73 10.10 -19.96 -27.28
N GLN A 74 8.80 -19.98 -27.04
CA GLN A 74 7.86 -18.95 -27.52
C GLN A 74 7.43 -18.06 -26.37
N ASP A 75 7.42 -16.74 -26.59
CA ASP A 75 6.88 -15.78 -25.65
C ASP A 75 5.35 -15.85 -25.67
N ILE A 76 4.74 -15.99 -24.50
CA ILE A 76 3.30 -16.19 -24.28
C ILE A 76 2.65 -15.07 -23.49
N GLY A 77 3.43 -14.08 -23.08
CA GLY A 77 3.00 -12.97 -22.27
C GLY A 77 4.16 -12.19 -21.70
N PHE A 78 3.90 -11.17 -20.93
CA PHE A 78 4.92 -10.34 -20.30
C PHE A 78 4.49 -9.82 -18.93
N ALA A 79 5.43 -9.27 -18.17
CA ALA A 79 5.20 -8.54 -16.93
C ALA A 79 6.19 -7.38 -16.77
N LEU A 80 5.78 -6.37 -16.03
CA LEU A 80 6.59 -5.22 -15.63
C LEU A 80 6.51 -5.07 -14.10
N PRO A 81 7.33 -5.81 -13.32
CA PRO A 81 7.41 -5.62 -11.90
C PRO A 81 8.49 -4.61 -11.51
N VAL A 82 8.28 -3.91 -10.37
CA VAL A 82 9.31 -3.17 -9.62
C VAL A 82 9.54 -3.88 -8.30
N ILE A 83 10.80 -4.06 -7.89
CA ILE A 83 11.12 -4.65 -6.59
C ILE A 83 11.83 -3.61 -5.72
N PHE A 84 11.18 -3.22 -4.62
CA PHE A 84 11.67 -2.23 -3.67
C PHE A 84 12.57 -2.91 -2.61
N THR A 85 13.79 -3.27 -3.01
CA THR A 85 14.75 -3.98 -2.14
C THR A 85 15.35 -3.07 -1.07
N SER A 86 15.42 -1.77 -1.31
CA SER A 86 15.89 -0.77 -0.33
C SER A 86 14.87 -0.50 0.78
N GLU A 87 13.62 -0.93 0.58
CA GLU A 87 12.53 -0.76 1.53
C GLU A 87 12.19 -2.11 2.21
N ASP A 88 10.94 -2.49 2.15
CA ASP A 88 10.39 -3.68 2.81
C ASP A 88 10.33 -4.93 1.92
N GLY A 89 10.86 -4.85 0.70
CA GLY A 89 10.84 -5.95 -0.27
C GLY A 89 9.51 -6.09 -1.00
N LYS A 90 8.78 -5.00 -1.22
CA LYS A 90 7.58 -4.99 -2.05
C LYS A 90 7.94 -5.30 -3.51
N CYS A 91 7.21 -6.23 -4.13
CA CYS A 91 7.14 -6.36 -5.58
C CYS A 91 5.85 -5.69 -6.06
N PHE A 92 5.94 -4.55 -6.71
CA PHE A 92 4.78 -3.92 -7.33
C PHE A 92 4.66 -4.38 -8.78
N ILE A 93 3.58 -5.08 -9.11
CA ILE A 93 3.31 -5.58 -10.46
C ILE A 93 2.55 -4.48 -11.21
N MET A 94 3.30 -3.69 -11.99
CA MET A 94 2.74 -2.59 -12.78
C MET A 94 1.90 -3.13 -13.93
N GLU A 95 2.46 -4.12 -14.65
CA GLU A 95 1.81 -4.72 -15.81
C GLU A 95 1.93 -6.24 -15.77
N PHE A 96 0.86 -6.92 -16.20
CA PHE A 96 0.82 -8.35 -16.33
C PHE A 96 -0.10 -8.77 -17.47
N CYS A 97 0.43 -9.39 -18.49
CA CYS A 97 -0.33 -9.82 -19.65
C CYS A 97 0.01 -11.25 -20.05
N VAL A 98 -1.02 -12.05 -20.33
CA VAL A 98 -0.90 -13.29 -21.13
C VAL A 98 -1.55 -12.99 -22.48
N TYR A 99 -0.83 -13.29 -23.56
CA TYR A 99 -1.35 -13.02 -24.91
C TYR A 99 -2.65 -13.79 -25.16
N PRO A 100 -3.61 -13.21 -25.89
CA PRO A 100 -4.94 -13.76 -26.05
C PRO A 100 -4.99 -15.22 -26.43
N GLU A 101 -4.15 -15.63 -27.39
CA GLU A 101 -4.06 -17.00 -27.92
C GLU A 101 -3.57 -18.03 -26.89
N PHE A 102 -2.96 -17.58 -25.79
CA PHE A 102 -2.47 -18.44 -24.70
C PHE A 102 -3.32 -18.36 -23.44
N ARG A 103 -4.40 -17.57 -23.44
CA ARG A 103 -5.31 -17.44 -22.30
C ARG A 103 -6.14 -18.72 -22.12
N GLY A 104 -6.65 -18.91 -20.93
CA GLY A 104 -7.39 -20.11 -20.53
C GLY A 104 -6.47 -21.20 -19.97
N ASN A 105 -7.03 -22.36 -19.65
CA ASN A 105 -6.36 -23.58 -19.18
C ASN A 105 -5.33 -23.36 -18.04
N GLY A 106 -5.54 -22.30 -17.22
CA GLY A 106 -4.63 -21.99 -16.09
C GLY A 106 -3.34 -21.28 -16.47
N THR A 107 -3.11 -20.91 -17.74
CA THR A 107 -1.86 -20.26 -18.17
C THR A 107 -1.57 -19.00 -17.38
N GLY A 108 -2.55 -18.09 -17.16
CA GLY A 108 -2.37 -16.87 -16.38
C GLY A 108 -1.93 -17.17 -14.95
N ARG A 109 -2.54 -18.16 -14.30
CA ARG A 109 -2.16 -18.57 -12.94
C ARG A 109 -0.74 -19.11 -12.90
N ALA A 110 -0.33 -19.89 -13.90
CA ALA A 110 1.03 -20.43 -14.00
C ALA A 110 2.05 -19.30 -14.24
N CYS A 111 1.74 -18.31 -15.10
CA CYS A 111 2.59 -17.13 -15.31
C CYS A 111 2.73 -16.30 -14.02
N ALA A 112 1.64 -16.08 -13.30
CA ALA A 112 1.69 -15.35 -12.03
C ALA A 112 2.53 -16.09 -10.97
N ALA A 113 2.40 -17.40 -10.86
CA ALA A 113 3.21 -18.21 -9.94
C ALA A 113 4.71 -18.08 -10.25
N VAL A 114 5.09 -18.21 -11.52
CA VAL A 114 6.49 -18.08 -11.95
C VAL A 114 7.02 -16.65 -11.72
N LEU A 115 6.20 -15.62 -11.92
CA LEU A 115 6.55 -14.23 -11.62
C LEU A 115 6.81 -14.02 -10.13
N LEU A 116 5.93 -14.53 -9.27
CA LEU A 116 6.07 -14.41 -7.81
C LEU A 116 7.32 -15.15 -7.29
N ASP A 117 7.60 -16.36 -7.82
CA ASP A 117 8.81 -17.11 -7.49
C ASP A 117 10.07 -16.38 -7.96
N TRP A 118 10.05 -15.81 -9.17
CA TRP A 118 11.12 -15.01 -9.73
C TRP A 118 11.39 -13.75 -8.89
N ALA A 119 10.34 -13.04 -8.48
CA ALA A 119 10.44 -11.86 -7.64
C ALA A 119 11.00 -12.21 -6.25
N LYS A 120 10.52 -13.31 -5.64
CA LYS A 120 11.01 -13.82 -4.36
C LYS A 120 12.50 -14.15 -4.42
N ALA A 121 12.98 -14.79 -5.49
CA ALA A 121 14.40 -15.06 -5.69
C ALA A 121 15.27 -13.80 -5.79
N ARG A 122 14.65 -12.62 -6.06
CA ARG A 122 15.29 -11.30 -6.11
C ARG A 122 15.03 -10.43 -4.87
N GLY A 123 14.57 -11.02 -3.78
CA GLY A 123 14.40 -10.36 -2.49
C GLY A 123 12.99 -9.81 -2.24
N ALA A 124 12.03 -10.05 -3.14
CA ALA A 124 10.65 -9.69 -2.86
C ALA A 124 10.08 -10.53 -1.71
N ARG A 125 9.43 -9.87 -0.76
CA ARG A 125 8.79 -10.50 0.41
C ARG A 125 7.29 -10.61 0.26
N TYR A 126 6.69 -9.76 -0.55
CA TYR A 126 5.26 -9.73 -0.85
C TYR A 126 5.04 -9.02 -2.19
N ALA A 127 3.80 -9.07 -2.69
CA ALA A 127 3.45 -8.41 -3.93
C ALA A 127 2.25 -7.48 -3.75
N GLU A 128 2.20 -6.42 -4.51
CA GLU A 128 1.10 -5.46 -4.59
C GLU A 128 0.85 -5.10 -6.06
N LEU A 129 -0.38 -4.82 -6.40
CA LEU A 129 -0.75 -4.41 -7.75
C LEU A 129 -2.03 -3.57 -7.73
N ASN A 130 -2.23 -2.82 -8.82
CA ASN A 130 -3.48 -2.17 -9.15
C ASN A 130 -4.26 -3.03 -10.16
N TYR A 131 -5.54 -3.26 -9.93
CA TYR A 131 -6.37 -4.05 -10.86
C TYR A 131 -7.29 -3.17 -11.74
N GLY A 132 -7.22 -1.83 -11.61
CA GLY A 132 -7.95 -0.86 -12.43
C GLY A 132 -9.46 -1.00 -12.36
N GLY A 133 -10.01 -1.45 -11.23
CA GLY A 133 -11.46 -1.60 -11.03
C GLY A 133 -12.15 -2.69 -11.88
N ASP A 134 -11.43 -3.46 -12.68
CA ASP A 134 -11.99 -4.52 -13.52
C ASP A 134 -12.28 -5.78 -12.71
N GLU A 135 -13.55 -6.23 -12.70
CA GLU A 135 -14.00 -7.38 -11.91
C GLU A 135 -13.33 -8.71 -12.33
N ARG A 136 -12.97 -8.88 -13.60
CA ARG A 136 -12.29 -10.11 -14.07
C ARG A 136 -10.87 -10.17 -13.53
N ARG A 137 -10.17 -9.01 -13.51
CA ARG A 137 -8.83 -8.88 -12.93
C ARG A 137 -8.87 -9.09 -11.42
N LEU A 138 -9.86 -8.51 -10.73
CA LEU A 138 -10.10 -8.72 -9.31
C LEU A 138 -10.26 -10.21 -8.98
N GLN A 139 -11.15 -10.92 -9.69
CA GLN A 139 -11.38 -12.35 -9.46
C GLN A 139 -10.16 -13.22 -9.82
N PHE A 140 -9.40 -12.82 -10.83
CA PHE A 140 -8.17 -13.51 -11.20
C PHE A 140 -7.14 -13.45 -10.06
N TRP A 141 -6.86 -12.25 -9.54
CA TRP A 141 -5.87 -12.05 -8.48
C TRP A 141 -6.33 -12.61 -7.13
N ARG A 142 -7.62 -12.53 -6.81
CA ARG A 142 -8.18 -13.21 -5.62
C ARG A 142 -7.90 -14.73 -5.63
N ARG A 143 -8.05 -15.38 -6.78
CA ARG A 143 -7.76 -16.84 -6.92
C ARG A 143 -6.28 -17.20 -6.78
N ILE A 144 -5.40 -16.24 -6.91
CA ILE A 144 -3.94 -16.40 -6.66
C ILE A 144 -3.63 -16.21 -5.18
N GLY A 145 -4.48 -15.51 -4.44
CA GLY A 145 -4.33 -15.27 -3.00
C GLY A 145 -4.17 -13.79 -2.65
N PHE A 146 -4.27 -12.88 -3.62
CA PHE A 146 -4.32 -11.46 -3.34
C PHE A 146 -5.61 -11.08 -2.64
N VAL A 147 -5.53 -10.11 -1.74
CA VAL A 147 -6.66 -9.49 -1.03
C VAL A 147 -6.71 -8.01 -1.35
N GLU A 148 -7.91 -7.43 -1.33
CA GLU A 148 -8.09 -5.99 -1.52
C GLU A 148 -7.36 -5.22 -0.42
N ASN A 149 -6.73 -4.09 -0.80
CA ASN A 149 -5.89 -3.30 0.10
C ASN A 149 -6.11 -1.78 -0.09
N GLY A 150 -7.36 -1.36 -0.13
CA GLY A 150 -7.71 0.05 -0.30
C GLY A 150 -7.40 0.59 -1.70
N VAL A 151 -6.99 1.82 -1.76
CA VAL A 151 -6.66 2.51 -3.01
C VAL A 151 -5.28 3.17 -2.93
N ASP A 152 -4.71 3.49 -4.07
CA ASP A 152 -3.47 4.26 -4.17
C ASP A 152 -3.71 5.77 -4.01
N GLU A 153 -2.67 6.57 -4.22
CA GLU A 153 -2.71 8.04 -4.12
C GLU A 153 -3.57 8.72 -5.21
N TRP A 154 -3.88 7.99 -6.28
CA TRP A 154 -4.77 8.45 -7.36
C TRP A 154 -6.21 7.94 -7.21
N GLY A 155 -6.50 7.16 -6.18
CA GLY A 155 -7.81 6.57 -5.94
C GLY A 155 -8.03 5.22 -6.64
N GLU A 156 -6.99 4.65 -7.25
CA GLU A 156 -7.07 3.38 -7.96
C GLU A 156 -6.99 2.19 -7.01
N PRO A 157 -7.82 1.15 -7.21
CA PRO A 157 -7.94 0.06 -6.24
C PRO A 157 -6.73 -0.87 -6.25
N LEU A 158 -6.20 -1.12 -5.06
CA LEU A 158 -5.04 -1.98 -4.82
C LEU A 158 -5.42 -3.38 -4.35
N MET A 159 -4.59 -4.34 -4.71
CA MET A 159 -4.58 -5.68 -4.13
C MET A 159 -3.19 -6.03 -3.58
N LEU A 160 -3.16 -6.74 -2.49
CA LEU A 160 -1.96 -7.17 -1.78
C LEU A 160 -1.94 -8.69 -1.65
N LEU A 161 -0.81 -9.30 -2.01
CA LEU A 161 -0.46 -10.64 -1.55
C LEU A 161 0.42 -10.46 -0.29
N PRO A 162 -0.11 -10.73 0.91
CA PRO A 162 0.62 -10.47 2.15
C PRO A 162 1.92 -11.27 2.22
N PRO A 163 2.93 -10.79 2.98
CA PRO A 163 4.14 -11.58 3.24
C PRO A 163 3.79 -12.93 3.82
N ALA A 164 4.45 -13.97 3.33
CA ALA A 164 4.19 -15.34 3.77
C ALA A 164 4.76 -15.65 5.16
N GLU A 165 5.71 -14.85 5.66
CA GLU A 165 6.48 -15.17 6.85
C GLU A 165 5.88 -14.65 8.13
N ALA A 166 6.31 -15.29 9.20
CA ALA A 166 6.09 -14.89 10.58
C ALA A 166 6.97 -13.68 11.01
N VAL A 167 7.16 -12.67 10.15
CA VAL A 167 7.79 -11.42 10.60
C VAL A 167 6.86 -10.79 11.64
N PRO A 168 7.31 -10.62 12.88
CA PRO A 168 6.47 -10.08 13.94
C PRO A 168 6.08 -8.64 13.63
N PHE A 169 4.90 -8.25 14.08
CA PHE A 169 4.55 -6.84 14.11
C PHE A 169 5.27 -6.15 15.27
N THR A 170 5.78 -4.96 15.02
CA THR A 170 6.36 -4.06 16.03
C THR A 170 5.57 -2.76 16.06
N VAL A 171 5.67 -2.01 17.15
CA VAL A 171 5.14 -0.64 17.24
C VAL A 171 6.29 0.27 17.65
N GLU A 172 6.52 1.31 16.90
CA GLU A 172 7.58 2.29 17.08
C GLU A 172 7.00 3.70 17.11
N LEU A 173 7.66 4.60 17.84
CA LEU A 173 7.39 6.03 17.73
C LEU A 173 7.87 6.53 16.37
N LEU A 174 7.08 7.42 15.77
CA LEU A 174 7.51 8.14 14.57
C LEU A 174 8.59 9.15 14.95
N ASN A 175 9.81 8.94 14.47
CA ASN A 175 10.95 9.84 14.74
C ASN A 175 11.16 10.86 13.60
N ASP A 176 10.84 10.49 12.37
CA ASP A 176 10.94 11.38 11.19
C ASP A 176 9.54 11.77 10.70
N PRO A 177 9.12 13.03 10.92
CA PRO A 177 7.82 13.51 10.46
C PRO A 177 7.72 13.60 8.94
N THR A 178 8.81 13.39 8.20
CA THR A 178 8.82 13.36 6.73
C THR A 178 8.71 11.94 6.17
N ASP A 179 8.62 10.91 7.04
CA ASP A 179 8.41 9.53 6.59
C ASP A 179 7.13 9.45 5.75
N TRP A 180 7.29 9.10 4.48
CA TRP A 180 6.19 8.99 3.52
C TRP A 180 5.12 7.98 3.97
N GLN A 181 5.50 6.99 4.78
CA GLN A 181 4.57 5.97 5.28
C GLN A 181 3.53 6.57 6.23
N LEU A 182 3.86 7.63 6.98
CA LEU A 182 2.88 8.38 7.75
C LEU A 182 1.80 8.95 6.83
N LEU A 183 2.20 9.68 5.78
CA LEU A 183 1.25 10.29 4.85
C LEU A 183 0.41 9.25 4.11
N LYS A 184 0.99 8.10 3.78
CA LYS A 184 0.25 6.97 3.19
C LYS A 184 -0.87 6.50 4.12
N LEU A 185 -0.56 6.27 5.40
CA LEU A 185 -1.52 5.77 6.39
C LEU A 185 -2.58 6.84 6.72
N GLU A 186 -2.19 8.11 6.87
CA GLU A 186 -3.10 9.23 7.06
C GLU A 186 -4.09 9.37 5.90
N ASN A 187 -3.60 9.32 4.67
CA ASN A 187 -4.47 9.37 3.50
C ASN A 187 -5.37 8.13 3.39
N GLY A 188 -4.89 6.96 3.84
CA GLY A 188 -5.70 5.75 3.95
C GLY A 188 -6.84 5.91 4.95
N PHE A 189 -6.55 6.48 6.11
CA PHE A 189 -7.54 6.79 7.14
C PHE A 189 -8.60 7.78 6.63
N LYS A 190 -8.17 8.90 6.04
CA LYS A 190 -9.09 9.91 5.50
C LYS A 190 -10.05 9.35 4.45
N ARG A 191 -9.55 8.55 3.52
CA ARG A 191 -10.42 7.89 2.52
C ARG A 191 -11.45 6.95 3.16
N GLU A 192 -11.05 6.22 4.20
CA GLU A 192 -11.96 5.28 4.88
C GLU A 192 -13.11 5.99 5.59
N ILE A 193 -12.85 7.17 6.15
CA ILE A 193 -13.91 7.99 6.78
C ILE A 193 -14.63 8.92 5.79
N GLY A 194 -14.32 8.83 4.50
CA GLY A 194 -14.98 9.61 3.44
C GLY A 194 -14.48 11.05 3.32
N GLU A 195 -13.30 11.36 3.84
CA GLU A 195 -12.67 12.68 3.73
C GLU A 195 -11.63 12.72 2.60
N GLU A 196 -11.35 13.95 2.13
CA GLU A 196 -10.29 14.19 1.15
C GLU A 196 -8.91 13.97 1.76
N THR A 197 -7.98 13.51 0.91
CA THR A 197 -6.59 13.31 1.31
C THR A 197 -5.89 14.64 1.59
N LEU A 198 -4.82 14.57 2.38
CA LEU A 198 -4.09 15.76 2.80
C LEU A 198 -3.44 16.49 1.61
N ILE A 199 -3.79 17.76 1.42
CA ILE A 199 -3.09 18.63 0.47
C ILE A 199 -1.70 19.02 1.01
N LYS A 200 -0.80 19.46 0.14
CA LYS A 200 0.60 19.82 0.50
C LYS A 200 0.72 20.78 1.68
N PHE A 201 -0.23 21.71 1.83
CA PHE A 201 -0.23 22.64 2.95
C PHE A 201 -0.51 21.91 4.27
N GLN A 202 -1.54 21.07 4.31
CA GLN A 202 -1.91 20.26 5.49
C GLN A 202 -0.81 19.25 5.86
N GLN A 203 -0.17 18.63 4.87
CA GLN A 203 1.00 17.75 5.11
C GLN A 203 2.12 18.48 5.84
N LYS A 204 2.43 19.73 5.44
CA LYS A 204 3.44 20.55 6.12
C LYS A 204 3.02 20.94 7.54
N GLN A 205 1.73 21.23 7.75
CA GLN A 205 1.21 21.52 9.10
C GLN A 205 1.29 20.30 10.00
N LEU A 206 0.94 19.11 9.51
CA LEU A 206 1.07 17.84 10.24
C LEU A 206 2.54 17.58 10.62
N GLN A 207 3.46 17.66 9.66
CA GLN A 207 4.89 17.50 9.90
C GLN A 207 5.42 18.49 10.95
N GLN A 208 4.94 19.74 10.94
CA GLN A 208 5.32 20.72 11.93
C GLN A 208 4.76 20.41 13.31
N ALA A 209 3.49 19.94 13.39
CA ALA A 209 2.88 19.53 14.65
C ALA A 209 3.63 18.36 15.32
N VAL A 210 4.09 17.40 14.51
CA VAL A 210 4.93 16.28 15.00
C VAL A 210 6.28 16.78 15.49
N ARG A 211 6.97 17.66 14.75
CA ARG A 211 8.26 18.24 15.16
C ARG A 211 8.17 19.03 16.47
N GLU A 212 7.07 19.71 16.69
CA GLU A 212 6.80 20.49 17.89
C GLU A 212 6.31 19.65 19.08
N GLY A 213 6.12 18.34 18.89
CA GLY A 213 5.59 17.46 19.92
C GLY A 213 4.13 17.73 20.29
N ARG A 214 3.37 18.42 19.43
CA ARG A 214 1.92 18.64 19.64
C ARG A 214 1.10 17.39 19.43
N ILE A 215 1.59 16.50 18.58
CA ILE A 215 1.01 15.17 18.32
C ILE A 215 2.11 14.13 18.18
N THR A 216 1.90 12.98 18.75
CA THR A 216 2.84 11.86 18.75
C THR A 216 2.23 10.68 18.02
N PHE A 217 2.91 10.16 17.01
CA PHE A 217 2.47 9.01 16.23
C PHE A 217 3.16 7.73 16.65
N PHE A 218 2.39 6.65 16.67
CA PHE A 218 2.83 5.28 16.86
C PHE A 218 2.59 4.52 15.57
N MET A 219 3.65 3.96 14.98
CA MET A 219 3.62 3.26 13.70
C MET A 219 3.71 1.75 13.95
N ALA A 220 2.67 1.01 13.60
CA ALA A 220 2.73 -0.45 13.58
C ALA A 220 3.42 -0.88 12.29
N LYS A 221 4.51 -1.64 12.41
CA LYS A 221 5.32 -2.10 11.28
C LYS A 221 5.37 -3.62 11.21
N ARG A 222 5.51 -4.11 9.98
CA ARG A 222 5.92 -5.47 9.69
C ARG A 222 7.19 -5.42 8.86
N GLY A 223 8.32 -5.68 9.50
CA GLY A 223 9.62 -5.33 8.93
C GLY A 223 9.74 -3.82 8.71
N TYR A 224 10.10 -3.40 7.53
CA TYR A 224 10.20 -1.97 7.18
C TYR A 224 8.84 -1.31 6.91
N ARG A 225 7.84 -2.07 6.50
CA ARG A 225 6.51 -1.56 6.10
C ARG A 225 5.66 -1.16 7.30
N ALA A 226 5.24 0.09 7.35
CA ALA A 226 4.17 0.54 8.23
C ALA A 226 2.81 0.07 7.67
N VAL A 227 2.03 -0.58 8.54
CA VAL A 227 0.74 -1.22 8.21
C VAL A 227 -0.41 -0.69 9.04
N GLY A 228 -0.13 0.20 9.98
CA GLY A 228 -1.11 0.88 10.81
C GLY A 228 -0.47 1.95 11.66
N MET A 229 -1.30 2.84 12.19
CA MET A 229 -0.88 3.93 13.03
C MET A 229 -1.94 4.28 14.07
N CYS A 230 -1.52 4.97 15.10
CA CYS A 230 -2.38 5.79 15.94
C CYS A 230 -1.61 7.02 16.41
N SER A 231 -2.35 8.03 16.86
CA SER A 231 -1.75 9.25 17.38
C SER A 231 -2.31 9.65 18.73
N VAL A 232 -1.52 10.43 19.47
CA VAL A 232 -1.89 11.05 20.75
C VAL A 232 -1.54 12.52 20.70
N ALA A 233 -2.56 13.39 20.86
CA ALA A 233 -2.39 14.79 21.15
C ALA A 233 -2.48 15.02 22.65
N ALA A 234 -1.46 15.68 23.24
CA ALA A 234 -1.40 15.93 24.69
C ALA A 234 -1.59 17.40 25.02
N TYR A 235 -2.33 17.69 26.09
CA TYR A 235 -2.55 19.04 26.58
C TYR A 235 -2.71 19.06 28.11
N TYR A 236 -2.53 20.23 28.73
CA TYR A 236 -2.78 20.39 30.16
C TYR A 236 -4.27 20.64 30.40
N SER A 237 -4.88 19.80 31.24
CA SER A 237 -6.26 19.96 31.67
C SER A 237 -6.34 20.67 33.02
N THR A 238 -7.00 21.83 33.06
CA THR A 238 -7.25 22.53 34.32
C THR A 238 -8.30 21.80 35.18
N PHE A 239 -9.13 20.96 34.61
CA PHE A 239 -10.11 20.15 35.31
C PHE A 239 -9.43 19.09 36.18
N SER A 240 -8.49 18.33 35.61
CA SER A 240 -7.73 17.31 36.32
C SER A 240 -6.44 17.87 36.97
N CYS A 241 -6.08 19.12 36.67
CA CYS A 241 -4.77 19.74 37.02
C CYS A 241 -3.59 18.87 36.64
N SER A 242 -3.66 18.23 35.48
CA SER A 242 -2.66 17.31 34.98
C SER A 242 -2.62 17.27 33.46
N ASN A 243 -1.59 16.66 32.89
CA ASN A 243 -1.55 16.39 31.46
C ASN A 243 -2.58 15.29 31.12
N THR A 244 -3.33 15.53 30.07
CA THR A 244 -4.27 14.57 29.48
C THR A 244 -3.97 14.42 28.00
N GLY A 245 -4.39 13.30 27.41
CA GLY A 245 -4.20 13.03 25.99
C GLY A 245 -5.51 12.66 25.31
N VAL A 246 -5.58 12.96 24.03
CA VAL A 246 -6.61 12.47 23.12
C VAL A 246 -6.00 11.48 22.15
N TYR A 247 -6.58 10.29 22.08
CA TYR A 247 -6.27 9.30 21.07
C TYR A 247 -7.02 9.71 19.80
N GLU A 248 -6.28 10.26 18.85
CA GLU A 248 -6.86 10.89 17.65
C GLU A 248 -6.99 9.87 16.52
N ASP A 249 -6.07 9.89 15.57
CA ASP A 249 -6.14 9.05 14.40
C ASP A 249 -5.82 7.59 14.75
N PHE A 250 -6.59 6.67 14.18
CA PHE A 250 -6.36 5.26 14.33
C PHE A 250 -6.70 4.52 13.04
N TYR A 251 -5.70 3.96 12.41
CA TYR A 251 -5.87 3.27 11.13
C TYR A 251 -4.99 2.03 11.02
N ILE A 252 -5.54 0.98 10.44
CA ILE A 252 -4.82 -0.24 10.07
C ILE A 252 -5.22 -0.59 8.64
N GLU A 253 -4.24 -0.78 7.76
CA GLU A 253 -4.50 -1.22 6.40
C GLU A 253 -5.38 -2.47 6.38
N PRO A 254 -6.42 -2.54 5.52
CA PRO A 254 -7.42 -3.61 5.54
C PRO A 254 -6.85 -5.02 5.55
N ALA A 255 -5.79 -5.28 4.76
CA ALA A 255 -5.14 -6.58 4.67
C ALA A 255 -4.45 -7.05 5.97
N PHE A 256 -4.25 -6.14 6.93
CA PHE A 256 -3.56 -6.41 8.19
C PHE A 256 -4.49 -6.39 9.41
N ARG A 257 -5.78 -6.14 9.22
CA ARG A 257 -6.79 -6.17 10.31
C ARG A 257 -6.98 -7.57 10.86
N GLY A 258 -7.52 -7.65 12.07
CA GLY A 258 -7.78 -8.93 12.74
C GLY A 258 -6.52 -9.65 13.26
N LYS A 259 -5.32 -9.05 13.16
CA LYS A 259 -4.04 -9.64 13.53
C LYS A 259 -3.47 -9.13 14.87
N GLY A 260 -4.29 -8.47 15.69
CA GLY A 260 -3.89 -7.98 17.01
C GLY A 260 -3.19 -6.62 17.02
N ILE A 261 -2.97 -5.99 15.87
CA ILE A 261 -2.24 -4.71 15.70
C ILE A 261 -2.92 -3.58 16.48
N ALA A 262 -4.27 -3.52 16.46
CA ALA A 262 -5.02 -2.52 17.21
C ALA A 262 -4.65 -2.50 18.69
N ARG A 263 -4.57 -3.68 19.30
CA ARG A 263 -4.18 -3.82 20.70
C ARG A 263 -2.73 -3.43 20.96
N MET A 264 -1.85 -3.69 20.01
CA MET A 264 -0.44 -3.30 20.13
C MET A 264 -0.30 -1.77 20.08
N LEU A 265 -0.95 -1.10 19.14
CA LEU A 265 -0.98 0.36 19.03
C LEU A 265 -1.56 1.02 20.29
N ALA A 266 -2.74 0.58 20.73
CA ALA A 266 -3.37 1.11 21.94
C ALA A 266 -2.49 0.94 23.18
N ARG A 267 -1.85 -0.22 23.35
CA ARG A 267 -0.90 -0.45 24.46
C ARG A 267 0.34 0.44 24.38
N ALA A 268 0.88 0.63 23.20
CA ALA A 268 2.05 1.51 23.01
C ALA A 268 1.71 2.96 23.38
N ALA A 269 0.55 3.47 22.92
CA ALA A 269 0.07 4.81 23.28
C ALA A 269 -0.18 4.94 24.79
N GLN A 270 -0.84 3.96 25.41
CA GLN A 270 -1.13 3.94 26.85
C GLN A 270 0.17 3.88 27.68
N ASN A 271 1.15 3.10 27.26
CA ASN A 271 2.46 3.02 27.92
C ASN A 271 3.19 4.36 27.84
N TRP A 272 3.26 4.93 26.65
CA TRP A 272 3.87 6.23 26.42
C TRP A 272 3.19 7.33 27.25
N CYS A 273 1.86 7.34 27.35
CA CYS A 273 1.14 8.28 28.20
C CYS A 273 1.59 8.18 29.66
N ARG A 274 1.70 6.95 30.20
CA ARG A 274 2.18 6.74 31.59
C ARG A 274 3.61 7.23 31.80
N GLU A 275 4.49 6.97 30.84
CA GLU A 275 5.91 7.37 30.91
C GLU A 275 6.09 8.89 30.80
N ASN A 276 5.15 9.59 30.15
CA ASN A 276 5.17 11.03 29.95
C ASN A 276 4.23 11.80 30.91
N GLY A 277 3.75 11.15 31.98
CA GLY A 277 2.93 11.79 33.01
C GLY A 277 1.55 12.23 32.53
N ILE A 278 1.03 11.60 31.47
CA ILE A 278 -0.34 11.80 30.99
C ILE A 278 -1.25 10.88 31.79
N THR A 279 -2.11 11.47 32.62
CA THR A 279 -2.92 10.75 33.61
C THR A 279 -4.23 10.23 33.06
N SER A 280 -4.70 10.78 31.92
CA SER A 280 -5.93 10.36 31.26
C SER A 280 -5.74 10.35 29.74
N LEU A 281 -6.15 9.32 29.08
CA LEU A 281 -6.20 9.20 27.63
C LEU A 281 -7.65 8.98 27.22
N THR A 282 -8.19 9.87 26.43
CA THR A 282 -9.58 9.86 25.93
C THR A 282 -9.61 9.53 24.44
N VAL A 283 -10.75 9.06 23.96
CA VAL A 283 -11.03 8.90 22.52
C VAL A 283 -12.43 9.39 22.23
N CYS A 284 -12.58 10.11 21.12
CA CYS A 284 -13.90 10.41 20.55
C CYS A 284 -14.17 9.43 19.44
N CYS A 285 -15.24 8.66 19.52
CA CYS A 285 -15.56 7.64 18.53
C CYS A 285 -17.05 7.66 18.15
N ALA A 286 -17.34 7.13 16.97
CA ALA A 286 -18.71 6.88 16.55
C ALA A 286 -19.35 5.77 17.42
N PRO A 287 -20.67 5.78 17.61
CA PRO A 287 -21.34 4.74 18.41
C PRO A 287 -21.10 3.32 17.92
N CYS A 288 -20.90 3.12 16.63
CA CYS A 288 -20.57 1.79 16.05
C CYS A 288 -19.21 1.27 16.48
N ASP A 289 -18.28 2.13 16.91
CA ASP A 289 -16.90 1.78 17.26
C ASP A 289 -16.68 1.65 18.78
N GLU A 290 -17.67 1.95 19.59
CA GLU A 290 -17.57 1.90 21.07
C GLU A 290 -17.07 0.54 21.56
N ALA A 291 -17.62 -0.56 21.04
CA ALA A 291 -17.23 -1.91 21.47
C ALA A 291 -15.76 -2.21 21.14
N MET A 292 -15.24 -1.69 20.03
CA MET A 292 -13.84 -1.82 19.66
C MET A 292 -12.96 -1.07 20.65
N TYR A 293 -13.26 0.19 20.93
CA TYR A 293 -12.45 0.99 21.87
C TYR A 293 -12.53 0.46 23.31
N GLN A 294 -13.68 -0.05 23.75
CA GLN A 294 -13.77 -0.76 25.02
C GLN A 294 -12.85 -1.99 25.08
N ALA A 295 -12.77 -2.76 24.00
CA ALA A 295 -11.83 -3.89 23.89
C ALA A 295 -10.35 -3.48 23.86
N LEU A 296 -10.06 -2.21 23.55
CA LEU A 296 -8.73 -1.60 23.58
C LEU A 296 -8.38 -0.92 24.91
N GLY A 297 -9.32 -0.88 25.86
CA GLY A 297 -9.09 -0.39 27.22
C GLY A 297 -9.69 0.98 27.54
N PHE A 298 -10.58 1.51 26.69
CA PHE A 298 -11.31 2.75 26.93
C PHE A 298 -12.70 2.44 27.54
N TYR A 299 -12.79 2.30 28.85
CA TYR A 299 -13.97 1.73 29.50
C TYR A 299 -15.00 2.76 29.99
N THR A 300 -14.57 4.01 30.22
CA THR A 300 -15.42 4.99 30.87
C THR A 300 -15.98 5.98 29.86
N SER A 301 -17.30 6.03 29.73
CA SER A 301 -17.95 7.10 28.97
C SER A 301 -17.88 8.42 29.74
N LEU A 302 -17.42 9.48 29.09
CA LEU A 302 -17.30 10.82 29.67
C LEU A 302 -18.47 11.75 29.26
N GLY A 303 -19.50 11.20 28.62
CA GLY A 303 -20.63 11.96 28.12
C GLY A 303 -20.53 12.33 26.64
N ALA A 304 -21.36 13.31 26.20
CA ALA A 304 -21.39 13.74 24.82
C ALA A 304 -20.31 14.81 24.53
N THR A 305 -19.71 14.72 23.35
CA THR A 305 -18.81 15.75 22.82
C THR A 305 -19.59 16.68 21.90
N PHE A 306 -19.40 18.00 22.05
CA PHE A 306 -20.02 19.01 21.20
C PHE A 306 -18.91 19.77 20.49
N ALA A 307 -19.05 19.99 19.18
CA ALA A 307 -18.14 20.79 18.38
C ALA A 307 -18.83 22.07 17.92
N HIS A 308 -18.09 23.18 17.94
CA HIS A 308 -18.42 24.40 17.20
C HIS A 308 -17.48 24.50 16.02
N THR A 309 -18.02 24.51 14.82
CA THR A 309 -17.25 24.64 13.56
C THR A 309 -17.71 25.96 12.88
N GLU A 310 -16.74 26.77 12.42
CA GLU A 310 -16.97 27.96 11.61
C GLU A 310 -17.04 27.63 10.13
#